data_e37f56ca8a9b9ded55e0d6195a420605
#
_entry.id   e37f56ca8a9b9ded55e0d6195a420605
#
_cell.length_a   1.000
_cell.length_b   1.000
_cell.length_c   1.000
_cell.angle_alpha   90.00
_cell.angle_beta   90.00
_cell.angle_gamma   90.00
#
_symmetry.space_group_name_H-M   'P 1'
#
loop_
_entity.id
_entity.type
_entity.pdbx_description
1 polymer ?
#
loop_
_entity_poly.entity_id
_entity_poly.type
_entity_poly.pdbx_seq_one_letter_code
_entity_poly.pdbx_strand_id
1 'polypeptide(L)'
;MALFVVVLSVLAVWSSQLSQPKLTPVPADLQQQYFGNSTALDELNKLEVKGRAPKTGYTRKQFGNGWGKIDGCSVREVILARDLSDEKVGEGCKVLSGVLQDPYTGQTIHFQRGEKTSSKVQIDHVVALSDAWQKGAQNLLAVDREKLANDPLNLLASEGQANQNKGDSDASAWLPPNKDFRCQYVARQIAVKKKYHLWVTDAEKQASANVLERCKG
;
A
#
# COMPACT_ATOMS: atom_id res chain seq x y z
N MET A 1 20.79 -15.55 -70.39
CA MET A 1 19.83 -15.86 -69.33
C MET A 1 20.55 -15.96 -67.99
N ALA A 2 20.46 -14.94 -67.17
CA ALA A 2 21.09 -14.95 -65.86
C ALA A 2 20.01 -15.24 -64.81
N LEU A 3 20.18 -16.30 -64.02
CA LEU A 3 19.28 -16.74 -62.97
C LEU A 3 19.61 -15.91 -61.73
N PHE A 4 18.72 -15.05 -61.26
CA PHE A 4 18.82 -14.39 -59.96
C PHE A 4 18.25 -15.31 -58.91
N VAL A 5 19.14 -15.84 -58.03
CA VAL A 5 18.73 -16.55 -56.82
C VAL A 5 18.49 -15.51 -55.71
N VAL A 6 17.23 -15.31 -55.32
CA VAL A 6 16.87 -14.49 -54.17
C VAL A 6 16.98 -15.36 -52.93
N VAL A 7 18.00 -15.09 -52.12
CA VAL A 7 18.13 -15.70 -50.78
C VAL A 7 17.28 -14.85 -49.79
N LEU A 8 16.13 -15.39 -49.40
CA LEU A 8 15.31 -14.87 -48.33
C LEU A 8 15.92 -15.27 -46.99
N SER A 9 16.69 -14.39 -46.35
CA SER A 9 17.14 -14.54 -44.98
C SER A 9 16.01 -14.24 -44.01
N VAL A 10 15.41 -15.29 -43.43
CA VAL A 10 14.44 -15.19 -42.33
C VAL A 10 15.22 -14.87 -41.05
N LEU A 11 15.25 -13.61 -40.66
CA LEU A 11 15.71 -13.18 -39.33
C LEU A 11 14.66 -13.61 -38.30
N ALA A 12 14.89 -14.74 -37.66
CA ALA A 12 14.15 -15.14 -36.46
C ALA A 12 14.52 -14.15 -35.34
N VAL A 13 13.65 -13.19 -35.08
CA VAL A 13 13.75 -12.31 -33.90
C VAL A 13 13.39 -13.17 -32.69
N TRP A 14 14.42 -13.73 -32.03
CA TRP A 14 14.25 -14.29 -30.69
C TRP A 14 14.00 -13.11 -29.74
N SER A 15 12.72 -12.83 -29.45
CA SER A 15 12.35 -11.99 -28.32
C SER A 15 12.70 -12.79 -27.06
N SER A 16 13.91 -12.60 -26.55
CA SER A 16 14.22 -13.01 -25.18
C SER A 16 13.27 -12.24 -24.25
N GLN A 17 12.20 -12.88 -23.83
CA GLN A 17 11.42 -12.39 -22.70
C GLN A 17 12.35 -12.43 -21.48
N LEU A 18 13.00 -11.30 -21.21
CA LEU A 18 13.72 -11.09 -19.97
C LEU A 18 12.73 -11.28 -18.85
N SER A 19 12.79 -12.43 -18.18
CA SER A 19 11.93 -12.67 -17.03
C SER A 19 12.20 -11.58 -16.00
N GLN A 20 11.18 -10.82 -15.66
CA GLN A 20 11.27 -9.77 -14.65
C GLN A 20 11.79 -10.40 -13.34
N PRO A 21 12.72 -9.74 -12.62
CA PRO A 21 13.23 -10.28 -11.37
C PRO A 21 12.08 -10.54 -10.39
N LYS A 22 12.14 -11.68 -9.70
CA LYS A 22 11.18 -12.02 -8.63
C LYS A 22 11.24 -10.97 -7.53
N LEU A 23 10.12 -10.74 -6.87
CA LEU A 23 9.99 -9.89 -5.70
C LEU A 23 9.88 -10.76 -4.44
N THR A 24 10.17 -10.19 -3.28
CA THR A 24 10.01 -10.86 -1.98
C THR A 24 8.54 -11.19 -1.75
N PRO A 25 8.16 -12.47 -1.56
CA PRO A 25 6.77 -12.87 -1.34
C PRO A 25 6.14 -12.23 -0.10
N VAL A 26 4.82 -12.19 -0.06
CA VAL A 26 4.09 -11.83 1.17
C VAL A 26 4.38 -12.90 2.23
N PRO A 27 4.77 -12.52 3.46
CA PRO A 27 4.92 -13.47 4.57
C PRO A 27 3.67 -14.32 4.77
N ALA A 28 3.85 -15.61 5.04
CA ALA A 28 2.75 -16.58 5.10
C ALA A 28 1.70 -16.24 6.18
N ASP A 29 2.15 -15.74 7.32
CA ASP A 29 1.30 -15.27 8.42
C ASP A 29 0.43 -14.07 7.99
N LEU A 30 0.99 -13.11 7.27
CA LEU A 30 0.24 -11.97 6.73
C LEU A 30 -0.71 -12.41 5.61
N GLN A 31 -0.29 -13.34 4.75
CA GLN A 31 -1.14 -13.92 3.73
C GLN A 31 -2.37 -14.59 4.37
N GLN A 32 -2.17 -15.39 5.41
CA GLN A 32 -3.24 -16.03 6.18
C GLN A 32 -4.13 -15.00 6.88
N GLN A 33 -3.54 -13.97 7.49
CA GLN A 33 -4.27 -12.91 8.16
C GLN A 33 -5.16 -12.11 7.21
N TYR A 34 -4.67 -11.79 6.01
CA TYR A 34 -5.37 -10.93 5.05
C TYR A 34 -6.43 -11.69 4.26
N PHE A 35 -6.15 -12.93 3.90
CA PHE A 35 -6.93 -13.64 2.89
C PHE A 35 -7.35 -15.07 3.29
N GLY A 36 -6.85 -15.61 4.42
CA GLY A 36 -7.08 -17.00 4.78
C GLY A 36 -6.49 -17.93 3.72
N ASN A 37 -7.31 -18.83 3.20
CA ASN A 37 -6.90 -19.80 2.17
C ASN A 37 -6.87 -19.23 0.74
N SER A 38 -7.23 -17.94 0.55
CA SER A 38 -7.19 -17.27 -0.76
C SER A 38 -5.85 -16.58 -0.99
N THR A 39 -5.50 -16.25 -2.22
CA THR A 39 -4.32 -15.45 -2.52
C THR A 39 -4.69 -13.98 -2.74
N ALA A 40 -3.70 -13.08 -2.62
CA ALA A 40 -3.90 -11.67 -2.93
C ALA A 40 -4.38 -11.47 -4.39
N LEU A 41 -3.88 -12.30 -5.33
CA LEU A 41 -4.27 -12.23 -6.74
C LEU A 41 -5.73 -12.70 -6.93
N ASP A 42 -6.16 -13.76 -6.25
CA ASP A 42 -7.54 -14.23 -6.30
C ASP A 42 -8.50 -13.17 -5.75
N GLU A 43 -8.13 -12.52 -4.65
CA GLU A 43 -8.95 -11.46 -4.07
C GLU A 43 -8.95 -10.18 -4.93
N LEU A 44 -7.83 -9.82 -5.56
CA LEU A 44 -7.78 -8.74 -6.55
C LEU A 44 -8.75 -8.98 -7.70
N ASN A 45 -8.84 -10.22 -8.19
CA ASN A 45 -9.72 -10.59 -9.29
C ASN A 45 -11.21 -10.46 -8.94
N LYS A 46 -11.56 -10.56 -7.66
CA LYS A 46 -12.94 -10.39 -7.16
C LYS A 46 -13.31 -8.93 -6.93
N LEU A 47 -12.34 -8.01 -6.84
CA LEU A 47 -12.64 -6.59 -6.66
C LEU A 47 -13.33 -6.04 -7.90
N GLU A 48 -14.34 -5.20 -7.66
CA GLU A 48 -15.03 -4.49 -8.71
C GLU A 48 -14.07 -3.55 -9.44
N VAL A 49 -14.21 -3.45 -10.77
CA VAL A 49 -13.40 -2.53 -11.60
C VAL A 49 -14.30 -1.40 -12.06
N LYS A 50 -13.97 -0.17 -11.64
CA LYS A 50 -14.67 1.05 -12.02
C LYS A 50 -13.69 2.21 -12.20
N GLY A 51 -14.07 3.22 -12.97
CA GLY A 51 -13.34 4.48 -13.03
C GLY A 51 -13.36 5.21 -11.67
N ARG A 52 -12.47 6.19 -11.50
CA ARG A 52 -12.49 7.07 -10.32
C ARG A 52 -13.77 7.87 -10.30
N ALA A 53 -14.47 7.86 -9.18
CA ALA A 53 -15.57 8.80 -8.95
C ALA A 53 -15.03 10.22 -8.72
N PRO A 54 -15.87 11.27 -8.91
CA PRO A 54 -15.47 12.64 -8.64
C PRO A 54 -14.94 12.82 -7.20
N LYS A 55 -13.92 13.67 -7.05
CA LYS A 55 -13.36 14.05 -5.75
C LYS A 55 -14.23 15.09 -5.02
N THR A 56 -15.29 15.54 -5.65
CA THR A 56 -16.23 16.53 -5.10
C THR A 56 -16.71 16.13 -3.71
N GLY A 57 -16.70 17.05 -2.77
CA GLY A 57 -17.11 16.81 -1.38
C GLY A 57 -16.06 16.11 -0.51
N TYR A 58 -14.92 15.69 -1.07
CA TYR A 58 -13.85 15.14 -0.26
C TYR A 58 -13.24 16.20 0.65
N THR A 59 -13.22 15.88 1.92
CA THR A 59 -12.33 16.49 2.92
C THR A 59 -11.86 15.41 3.86
N ARG A 60 -10.72 15.61 4.50
CA ARG A 60 -10.23 14.64 5.49
C ARG A 60 -11.21 14.45 6.66
N LYS A 61 -12.00 15.47 6.98
CA LYS A 61 -13.04 15.42 8.03
C LYS A 61 -14.18 14.43 7.73
N GLN A 62 -14.38 14.05 6.47
CA GLN A 62 -15.33 12.99 6.10
C GLN A 62 -14.96 11.62 6.70
N PHE A 63 -13.73 11.46 7.16
CA PHE A 63 -13.16 10.25 7.76
C PHE A 63 -12.92 10.40 9.27
N GLY A 64 -13.60 11.35 9.93
CA GLY A 64 -13.48 11.62 11.36
C GLY A 64 -12.61 12.84 11.69
N ASN A 65 -12.56 13.18 12.98
CA ASN A 65 -11.89 14.39 13.48
C ASN A 65 -10.46 14.09 14.01
N GLY A 66 -9.66 13.30 13.28
CA GLY A 66 -8.31 12.91 13.65
C GLY A 66 -8.22 11.45 14.07
N TRP A 67 -7.22 11.14 14.88
CA TRP A 67 -6.98 9.78 15.34
C TRP A 67 -8.01 9.32 16.37
N GLY A 68 -8.64 8.19 16.12
CA GLY A 68 -9.46 7.48 17.10
C GLY A 68 -8.62 6.89 18.23
N LYS A 69 -9.25 6.03 19.04
CA LYS A 69 -8.59 5.34 20.15
C LYS A 69 -8.77 3.83 20.06
N ILE A 70 -7.74 3.09 20.46
CA ILE A 70 -7.75 1.64 20.70
C ILE A 70 -7.23 1.45 22.13
N ASP A 71 -8.03 0.81 22.97
CA ASP A 71 -7.72 0.55 24.40
C ASP A 71 -7.25 1.80 25.16
N GLY A 72 -7.91 2.94 24.89
CA GLY A 72 -7.61 4.23 25.50
C GLY A 72 -6.44 5.00 24.84
N CYS A 73 -5.61 4.36 24.04
CA CYS A 73 -4.47 4.95 23.34
C CYS A 73 -4.90 5.52 21.98
N SER A 74 -4.32 6.67 21.58
CA SER A 74 -4.50 7.17 20.21
C SER A 74 -4.03 6.13 19.19
N VAL A 75 -4.81 5.92 18.13
CA VAL A 75 -4.46 4.99 17.04
C VAL A 75 -3.05 5.29 16.49
N ARG A 76 -2.66 6.56 16.38
CA ARG A 76 -1.31 6.94 15.97
C ARG A 76 -0.22 6.33 16.88
N GLU A 77 -0.43 6.36 18.18
CA GLU A 77 0.54 5.81 19.15
C GLU A 77 0.57 4.29 19.10
N VAL A 78 -0.60 3.65 18.93
CA VAL A 78 -0.69 2.19 18.74
C VAL A 78 0.10 1.74 17.51
N ILE A 79 -0.04 2.46 16.39
CA ILE A 79 0.70 2.13 15.16
C ILE A 79 2.21 2.38 15.33
N LEU A 80 2.60 3.48 15.97
CA LEU A 80 4.02 3.70 16.27
C LEU A 80 4.60 2.60 17.15
N ALA A 81 3.91 2.20 18.22
CA ALA A 81 4.37 1.13 19.10
C ALA A 81 4.42 -0.24 18.38
N ARG A 82 3.52 -0.48 17.43
CA ARG A 82 3.53 -1.71 16.61
C ARG A 82 4.72 -1.79 15.65
N ASP A 83 5.05 -0.64 15.01
CA ASP A 83 5.93 -0.62 13.84
C ASP A 83 7.38 -0.22 14.20
N LEU A 84 7.63 0.35 15.39
CA LEU A 84 8.98 0.64 15.85
C LEU A 84 9.50 -0.50 16.74
N SER A 85 10.80 -0.78 16.65
CA SER A 85 11.53 -1.55 17.67
C SER A 85 12.18 -0.61 18.69
N ASP A 86 12.58 -1.15 19.84
CA ASP A 86 13.25 -0.43 20.92
C ASP A 86 12.50 0.85 21.34
N GLU A 87 11.17 0.81 21.28
CA GLU A 87 10.32 1.94 21.57
C GLU A 87 10.34 2.29 23.06
N LYS A 88 10.39 3.59 23.35
CA LYS A 88 10.17 4.12 24.69
C LYS A 88 8.80 4.76 24.74
N VAL A 89 7.93 4.21 25.56
CA VAL A 89 6.57 4.70 25.76
C VAL A 89 6.48 5.47 27.06
N GLY A 90 5.98 6.70 27.00
CA GLY A 90 5.72 7.56 28.14
C GLY A 90 4.26 7.53 28.57
N GLU A 91 3.86 8.48 29.40
CA GLU A 91 2.50 8.61 29.90
C GLU A 91 1.46 8.73 28.76
N GLY A 92 0.30 8.15 28.96
CA GLY A 92 -0.82 8.19 28.00
C GLY A 92 -0.50 7.47 26.67
N CYS A 93 0.28 6.40 26.71
CA CYS A 93 0.69 5.58 25.56
C CYS A 93 1.61 6.32 24.56
N LYS A 94 2.18 7.45 24.93
CA LYS A 94 2.93 8.33 24.04
C LYS A 94 4.29 7.71 23.67
N VAL A 95 4.47 7.31 22.42
CA VAL A 95 5.76 6.82 21.94
C VAL A 95 6.76 7.98 21.85
N LEU A 96 7.83 7.93 22.65
CA LEU A 96 8.83 8.99 22.76
C LEU A 96 9.99 8.80 21.78
N SER A 97 10.43 7.56 21.59
CA SER A 97 11.51 7.20 20.66
C SER A 97 11.37 5.75 20.23
N GLY A 98 12.13 5.35 19.23
CA GLY A 98 12.20 3.98 18.71
C GLY A 98 12.96 3.94 17.39
N VAL A 99 13.07 2.76 16.80
CA VAL A 99 13.75 2.54 15.52
C VAL A 99 12.74 1.97 14.51
N LEU A 100 12.55 2.66 13.41
CA LEU A 100 11.76 2.21 12.28
C LEU A 100 12.66 1.57 11.22
N GLN A 101 12.41 0.31 10.89
CA GLN A 101 12.86 -0.27 9.62
C GLN A 101 11.84 0.14 8.56
N ASP A 102 12.08 1.26 7.88
CA ASP A 102 11.08 1.86 7.02
C ASP A 102 10.72 0.94 5.85
N PRO A 103 9.47 0.49 5.75
CA PRO A 103 9.05 -0.43 4.69
C PRO A 103 9.09 0.23 3.31
N TYR A 104 8.92 1.54 3.20
CA TYR A 104 8.85 2.22 1.91
C TYR A 104 10.21 2.43 1.27
N THR A 105 11.22 2.77 2.05
CA THR A 105 12.57 3.06 1.55
C THR A 105 13.58 1.94 1.85
N GLY A 106 13.30 1.06 2.83
CA GLY A 106 14.23 0.07 3.35
C GLY A 106 15.28 0.67 4.29
N GLN A 107 15.17 1.94 4.67
CA GLN A 107 16.13 2.62 5.53
C GLN A 107 15.78 2.43 7.02
N THR A 108 16.80 2.43 7.86
CA THR A 108 16.65 2.49 9.31
C THR A 108 16.53 3.94 9.75
N ILE A 109 15.44 4.28 10.46
CA ILE A 109 15.14 5.63 10.91
C ILE A 109 15.04 5.62 12.44
N HIS A 110 15.88 6.39 13.10
CA HIS A 110 15.78 6.64 14.53
C HIS A 110 14.73 7.71 14.77
N PHE A 111 13.58 7.26 15.30
CA PHE A 111 12.49 8.16 15.68
C PHE A 111 12.79 8.77 17.05
N GLN A 112 12.64 10.07 17.12
CA GLN A 112 12.63 10.83 18.37
C GLN A 112 11.47 11.83 18.31
N ARG A 113 10.59 11.79 19.29
CA ARG A 113 9.47 12.74 19.36
C ARG A 113 9.98 14.17 19.58
N GLY A 114 9.48 15.11 18.79
CA GLY A 114 9.84 16.53 18.88
C GLY A 114 9.30 17.31 17.68
N GLU A 115 9.25 18.64 17.77
CA GLU A 115 8.69 19.49 16.70
C GLU A 115 9.38 19.29 15.34
N LYS A 116 10.71 19.15 15.35
CA LYS A 116 11.53 19.04 14.12
C LYS A 116 11.78 17.59 13.69
N THR A 117 11.44 16.61 14.51
CA THR A 117 11.85 15.22 14.32
C THR A 117 10.67 14.28 14.09
N SER A 118 9.50 14.58 14.67
CA SER A 118 8.31 13.74 14.53
C SER A 118 7.82 13.59 13.07
N SER A 119 8.13 14.54 12.21
CA SER A 119 7.77 14.51 10.78
C SER A 119 8.57 13.49 9.96
N LYS A 120 9.72 13.02 10.49
CA LYS A 120 10.53 11.99 9.83
C LYS A 120 9.82 10.63 9.76
N VAL A 121 8.95 10.35 10.75
CA VAL A 121 8.09 9.14 10.76
C VAL A 121 6.64 9.59 10.82
N GLN A 122 5.91 9.28 9.79
CA GLN A 122 4.49 9.56 9.63
C GLN A 122 3.69 8.26 9.68
N ILE A 123 2.40 8.35 10.03
CA ILE A 123 1.47 7.24 9.83
C ILE A 123 0.76 7.46 8.50
N ASP A 124 1.05 6.59 7.57
CA ASP A 124 0.40 6.57 6.26
C ASP A 124 -0.88 5.73 6.28
N HIS A 125 -1.83 6.13 5.43
CA HIS A 125 -2.95 5.29 5.02
C HIS A 125 -2.55 4.56 3.74
N VAL A 126 -2.29 3.24 3.82
CA VAL A 126 -1.82 2.41 2.69
C VAL A 126 -2.75 2.54 1.48
N VAL A 127 -4.06 2.57 1.72
CA VAL A 127 -5.06 3.11 0.79
C VAL A 127 -5.38 4.53 1.24
N ALA A 128 -4.86 5.53 0.53
CA ALA A 128 -5.02 6.94 0.89
C ALA A 128 -6.51 7.32 0.96
N LEU A 129 -6.88 8.15 1.95
CA LEU A 129 -8.29 8.51 2.17
C LEU A 129 -8.92 9.19 0.95
N SER A 130 -8.15 10.00 0.22
CA SER A 130 -8.60 10.63 -1.02
C SER A 130 -8.79 9.62 -2.17
N ASP A 131 -7.93 8.60 -2.25
CA ASP A 131 -8.10 7.50 -3.21
C ASP A 131 -9.31 6.64 -2.83
N ALA A 132 -9.45 6.28 -1.56
CA ALA A 132 -10.60 5.55 -1.05
C ALA A 132 -11.92 6.28 -1.33
N TRP A 133 -11.98 7.60 -1.14
CA TRP A 133 -13.15 8.43 -1.46
C TRP A 133 -13.59 8.24 -2.91
N GLN A 134 -12.63 8.35 -3.85
CA GLN A 134 -12.87 8.22 -5.29
C GLN A 134 -13.14 6.77 -5.73
N LYS A 135 -12.98 5.80 -4.82
CA LYS A 135 -13.13 4.37 -5.10
C LYS A 135 -14.15 3.69 -4.18
N GLY A 136 -15.15 4.43 -3.74
CA GLY A 136 -16.30 3.88 -3.04
C GLY A 136 -16.54 4.41 -1.63
N ALA A 137 -15.53 4.93 -0.93
CA ALA A 137 -15.71 5.36 0.44
C ALA A 137 -16.71 6.55 0.59
N GLN A 138 -16.95 7.33 -0.47
CA GLN A 138 -18.00 8.35 -0.47
C GLN A 138 -19.41 7.78 -0.26
N ASN A 139 -19.63 6.50 -0.58
CA ASN A 139 -20.91 5.79 -0.43
C ASN A 139 -21.03 5.10 0.94
N LEU A 140 -19.95 5.03 1.72
CA LEU A 140 -19.97 4.44 3.06
C LEU A 140 -20.66 5.37 4.05
N LEU A 141 -21.21 4.81 5.12
CA LEU A 141 -21.63 5.59 6.27
C LEU A 141 -20.43 6.32 6.90
N ALA A 142 -20.69 7.46 7.56
CA ALA A 142 -19.61 8.22 8.22
C ALA A 142 -18.83 7.39 9.23
N VAL A 143 -19.52 6.52 9.99
CA VAL A 143 -18.89 5.61 10.96
C VAL A 143 -17.93 4.60 10.28
N ASP A 144 -18.25 4.12 9.09
CA ASP A 144 -17.41 3.16 8.38
C ASP A 144 -16.23 3.84 7.70
N ARG A 145 -16.38 5.10 7.26
CA ARG A 145 -15.26 5.94 6.83
C ARG A 145 -14.27 6.21 7.98
N GLU A 146 -14.79 6.51 9.18
CA GLU A 146 -13.95 6.70 10.37
C GLU A 146 -13.22 5.40 10.75
N LYS A 147 -13.89 4.24 10.68
CA LYS A 147 -13.23 2.94 10.87
C LYS A 147 -12.11 2.73 9.85
N LEU A 148 -12.35 2.99 8.56
CA LEU A 148 -11.33 2.87 7.51
C LEU A 148 -10.10 3.74 7.81
N ALA A 149 -10.30 4.97 8.30
CA ALA A 149 -9.22 5.89 8.63
C ALA A 149 -8.42 5.48 9.87
N ASN A 150 -9.02 4.71 10.77
CA ASN A 150 -8.41 4.28 12.03
C ASN A 150 -8.10 2.77 12.07
N ASP A 151 -8.28 2.07 10.95
CA ASP A 151 -8.00 0.63 10.89
C ASP A 151 -6.50 0.36 10.87
N PRO A 152 -5.95 -0.39 11.85
CA PRO A 152 -4.55 -0.81 11.82
C PRO A 152 -4.14 -1.54 10.53
N LEU A 153 -5.08 -2.19 9.84
CA LEU A 153 -4.83 -2.78 8.52
C LEU A 153 -4.48 -1.71 7.47
N ASN A 154 -5.08 -0.53 7.53
CA ASN A 154 -4.83 0.56 6.58
C ASN A 154 -3.70 1.50 7.01
N LEU A 155 -3.11 1.30 8.20
CA LEU A 155 -2.17 2.24 8.80
C LEU A 155 -0.77 1.64 8.92
N LEU A 156 0.24 2.43 8.55
CA LEU A 156 1.65 2.03 8.53
C LEU A 156 2.55 3.19 8.92
N ALA A 157 3.49 2.97 9.85
CA ALA A 157 4.56 3.94 10.07
C ALA A 157 5.52 3.93 8.88
N SER A 158 5.85 5.09 8.35
CA SER A 158 6.69 5.22 7.16
C SER A 158 7.54 6.49 7.20
N GLU A 159 8.61 6.50 6.39
CA GLU A 159 9.44 7.68 6.15
C GLU A 159 8.59 8.82 5.59
N GLY A 160 8.76 10.02 6.19
CA GLY A 160 7.89 11.15 5.92
C GLY A 160 7.91 11.65 4.49
N GLN A 161 9.08 11.67 3.84
CA GLN A 161 9.20 12.12 2.45
C GLN A 161 8.62 11.08 1.47
N ALA A 162 8.86 9.78 1.71
CA ALA A 162 8.28 8.72 0.90
C ALA A 162 6.74 8.73 0.98
N ASN A 163 6.19 8.95 2.18
CA ASN A 163 4.75 9.13 2.36
C ASN A 163 4.20 10.34 1.60
N GLN A 164 4.91 11.47 1.65
CA GLN A 164 4.52 12.67 0.89
C GLN A 164 4.59 12.43 -0.62
N ASN A 165 5.63 11.73 -1.11
CA ASN A 165 5.77 11.36 -2.53
C ASN A 165 4.67 10.41 -2.99
N LYS A 166 4.22 9.50 -2.13
CA LYS A 166 3.06 8.64 -2.39
C LYS A 166 1.78 9.46 -2.56
N GLY A 167 1.55 10.42 -1.67
CA GLY A 167 0.35 11.26 -1.67
C GLY A 167 -0.95 10.44 -1.65
N ASP A 168 -1.85 10.69 -2.62
CA ASP A 168 -3.08 9.93 -2.81
C ASP A 168 -3.02 8.92 -3.98
N SER A 169 -1.81 8.51 -4.35
CA SER A 169 -1.57 7.53 -5.42
C SER A 169 -2.00 6.12 -5.02
N ASP A 170 -2.52 5.40 -6.01
CA ASP A 170 -2.68 3.95 -5.97
C ASP A 170 -1.45 3.22 -6.58
N ALA A 171 -1.49 1.88 -6.63
CA ALA A 171 -0.39 1.06 -7.13
C ALA A 171 -0.03 1.31 -8.62
N SER A 172 -0.90 1.93 -9.40
CA SER A 172 -0.62 2.27 -10.80
C SER A 172 0.29 3.50 -10.95
N ALA A 173 0.26 4.40 -9.96
CA ALA A 173 0.99 5.66 -9.99
C ALA A 173 2.20 5.68 -9.04
N TRP A 174 2.16 4.90 -7.96
CA TRP A 174 3.26 4.83 -7.00
C TRP A 174 3.38 3.44 -6.38
N LEU A 175 4.62 2.97 -6.26
CA LEU A 175 5.00 1.78 -5.51
C LEU A 175 6.21 2.12 -4.62
N PRO A 176 6.35 1.47 -3.45
CA PRO A 176 7.52 1.66 -2.61
C PRO A 176 8.83 1.53 -3.39
N PRO A 177 9.80 2.46 -3.22
CA PRO A 177 11.15 2.30 -3.75
C PRO A 177 11.78 0.98 -3.30
N ASN A 178 11.56 0.59 -2.04
CA ASN A 178 11.93 -0.72 -1.50
C ASN A 178 11.16 -1.84 -2.21
N LYS A 179 11.82 -2.54 -3.11
CA LYS A 179 11.21 -3.61 -3.92
C LYS A 179 10.77 -4.79 -3.07
N ASP A 180 11.45 -5.06 -1.96
CA ASP A 180 11.15 -6.20 -1.08
C ASP A 180 9.81 -6.03 -0.36
N PHE A 181 9.34 -4.80 -0.19
CA PHE A 181 8.05 -4.53 0.42
C PHE A 181 6.87 -4.49 -0.57
N ARG A 182 7.10 -4.46 -1.88
CA ARG A 182 6.04 -4.25 -2.89
C ARG A 182 4.94 -5.30 -2.86
N CYS A 183 5.29 -6.56 -2.67
CA CYS A 183 4.30 -7.65 -2.59
C CYS A 183 3.39 -7.46 -1.38
N GLN A 184 3.96 -7.21 -0.22
CA GLN A 184 3.20 -6.95 0.99
C GLN A 184 2.36 -5.67 0.90
N TYR A 185 2.90 -4.61 0.30
CA TYR A 185 2.20 -3.35 0.10
C TYR A 185 0.93 -3.53 -0.76
N VAL A 186 1.06 -4.17 -1.92
CA VAL A 186 -0.07 -4.42 -2.83
C VAL A 186 -1.08 -5.37 -2.19
N ALA A 187 -0.64 -6.46 -1.57
CA ALA A 187 -1.52 -7.38 -0.86
C ALA A 187 -2.32 -6.66 0.24
N ARG A 188 -1.68 -5.78 0.98
CA ARG A 188 -2.33 -4.99 2.04
C ARG A 188 -3.36 -4.01 1.48
N GLN A 189 -3.08 -3.34 0.36
CA GLN A 189 -4.07 -2.49 -0.32
C GLN A 189 -5.30 -3.29 -0.75
N ILE A 190 -5.12 -4.49 -1.29
CA ILE A 190 -6.21 -5.38 -1.69
C ILE A 190 -7.03 -5.81 -0.46
N ALA A 191 -6.37 -6.18 0.64
CA ALA A 191 -7.04 -6.55 1.88
C ALA A 191 -7.91 -5.41 2.44
N VAL A 192 -7.41 -4.17 2.43
CA VAL A 192 -8.19 -2.99 2.81
C VAL A 192 -9.38 -2.79 1.87
N LYS A 193 -9.15 -2.84 0.56
CA LYS A 193 -10.24 -2.65 -0.42
C LYS A 193 -11.31 -3.72 -0.32
N LYS A 194 -10.93 -4.97 -0.13
CA LYS A 194 -11.86 -6.08 0.15
C LYS A 194 -12.70 -5.79 1.40
N LYS A 195 -12.04 -5.44 2.52
CA LYS A 195 -12.69 -5.19 3.81
C LYS A 195 -13.74 -4.08 3.76
N TYR A 196 -13.45 -3.02 3.00
CA TYR A 196 -14.30 -1.82 2.92
C TYR A 196 -15.10 -1.72 1.61
N HIS A 197 -15.18 -2.80 0.82
CA HIS A 197 -15.91 -2.86 -0.44
C HIS A 197 -15.54 -1.72 -1.40
N LEU A 198 -14.26 -1.37 -1.46
CA LEU A 198 -13.74 -0.39 -2.38
C LEU A 198 -13.39 -1.06 -3.71
N TRP A 199 -13.58 -0.34 -4.81
CA TRP A 199 -13.19 -0.84 -6.13
C TRP A 199 -11.75 -0.44 -6.50
N VAL A 200 -11.28 -0.99 -7.60
CA VAL A 200 -10.01 -0.61 -8.25
C VAL A 200 -10.29 -0.02 -9.62
N THR A 201 -9.38 0.83 -10.11
CA THR A 201 -9.38 1.18 -11.55
C THR A 201 -8.75 0.05 -12.35
N ASP A 202 -9.00 0.02 -13.67
CA ASP A 202 -8.36 -0.96 -14.56
C ASP A 202 -6.83 -0.86 -14.50
N ALA A 203 -6.28 0.36 -14.55
CA ALA A 203 -4.84 0.60 -14.42
C ALA A 203 -4.28 0.11 -13.08
N GLU A 204 -4.99 0.34 -11.97
CA GLU A 204 -4.59 -0.14 -10.65
C GLU A 204 -4.63 -1.68 -10.58
N LYS A 205 -5.69 -2.30 -11.14
CA LYS A 205 -5.81 -3.76 -11.19
C LYS A 205 -4.64 -4.38 -11.95
N GLN A 206 -4.32 -3.86 -13.13
CA GLN A 206 -3.20 -4.33 -13.95
C GLN A 206 -1.85 -4.16 -13.24
N ALA A 207 -1.59 -2.98 -12.67
CA ALA A 207 -0.35 -2.71 -11.93
C ALA A 207 -0.19 -3.65 -10.73
N SER A 208 -1.28 -3.85 -9.96
CA SER A 208 -1.30 -4.76 -8.82
C SER A 208 -1.07 -6.22 -9.24
N ALA A 209 -1.72 -6.69 -10.30
CA ALA A 209 -1.50 -8.03 -10.84
C ALA A 209 -0.05 -8.23 -11.27
N ASN A 210 0.53 -7.28 -12.01
CA ASN A 210 1.93 -7.32 -12.44
C ASN A 210 2.93 -7.43 -11.27
N VAL A 211 2.63 -6.78 -10.14
CA VAL A 211 3.43 -6.94 -8.91
C VAL A 211 3.25 -8.34 -8.35
N LEU A 212 2.01 -8.79 -8.15
CA LEU A 212 1.69 -10.05 -7.48
C LEU A 212 2.17 -11.29 -8.25
N GLU A 213 2.15 -11.25 -9.58
CA GLU A 213 2.71 -12.32 -10.42
C GLU A 213 4.21 -12.55 -10.18
N ARG A 214 4.94 -11.52 -9.83
CA ARG A 214 6.36 -11.56 -9.50
C ARG A 214 6.64 -11.98 -8.05
N CYS A 215 5.61 -12.01 -7.20
CA CYS A 215 5.68 -12.40 -5.80
C CYS A 215 5.58 -13.91 -5.56
N LYS A 216 5.38 -14.69 -6.62
CA LYS A 216 5.30 -16.15 -6.52
C LYS A 216 6.70 -16.70 -6.23
N GLY A 217 6.84 -17.39 -5.10
CA GLY A 217 8.05 -18.10 -4.68
C GLY A 217 8.44 -19.24 -5.61
#